data_f01497cd74bd1a01cc4d4afe41bde2be
#
_entry.id   f01497cd74bd1a01cc4d4afe41bde2be
#
_cell.length_a   1.000
_cell.length_b   1.000
_cell.length_c   1.000
_cell.angle_alpha   90.00
_cell.angle_beta   90.00
_cell.angle_gamma   90.00
#
_symmetry.space_group_name_H-M   'P 1'
#
loop_
_entity.id
_entity.type
_entity.pdbx_description
1 polymer ?
#
loop_
_entity_poly.entity_id
_entity_poly.type
_entity_poly.pdbx_seq_one_letter_code
_entity_poly.pdbx_strand_id
1 'polypeptide(L)'
;LTHPDEEVLCITGEGSIQMNIQELSTCSQYKLPVKIINLNNGSLGMVRQWQDMNYESRHSHSYMESLPDFIKLAEAYGHVGIRIDKKEDLESKLKEALAMKDRLVFVDIKVDPFEHVYPMQVARGCMKDMWLSKTERV
;
A
#
# COMPACT_ATOMS: atom_id res chain seq x y z
N LEU A 1 14.37 8.04 -14.00
CA LEU A 1 14.95 8.88 -15.06
C LEU A 1 16.23 9.60 -14.60
N THR A 2 16.20 10.17 -13.39
CA THR A 2 17.38 10.92 -12.87
C THR A 2 18.45 10.02 -12.25
N HIS A 3 18.08 8.83 -11.82
CA HIS A 3 18.95 7.82 -11.18
C HIS A 3 18.70 6.45 -11.82
N PRO A 4 19.14 6.23 -13.07
CA PRO A 4 18.80 5.02 -13.84
C PRO A 4 19.43 3.74 -13.27
N ASP A 5 20.51 3.87 -12.49
CA ASP A 5 21.26 2.75 -11.91
C ASP A 5 20.80 2.41 -10.49
N GLU A 6 19.85 3.19 -9.94
CA GLU A 6 19.32 2.97 -8.58
C GLU A 6 17.98 2.25 -8.60
N GLU A 7 17.74 1.44 -7.56
CA GLU A 7 16.47 0.79 -7.39
C GLU A 7 15.44 1.73 -6.76
N VAL A 8 14.31 1.91 -7.40
CA VAL A 8 13.23 2.77 -6.94
C VAL A 8 12.07 1.93 -6.42
N LEU A 9 11.77 2.07 -5.14
CA LEU A 9 10.63 1.44 -4.48
C LEU A 9 9.54 2.48 -4.24
N CYS A 10 8.31 2.19 -4.68
CA CYS A 10 7.11 2.96 -4.40
C CYS A 10 6.23 2.14 -3.43
N ILE A 11 6.20 2.52 -2.15
CA ILE A 11 5.32 1.89 -1.15
C ILE A 11 4.03 2.67 -1.12
N THR A 12 2.90 1.98 -1.31
CA THR A 12 1.57 2.60 -1.44
C THR A 12 0.49 1.72 -0.83
N GLY A 13 -0.74 2.21 -0.78
CA GLY A 13 -1.95 1.45 -0.46
C GLY A 13 -2.92 1.45 -1.63
N GLU A 14 -3.88 0.51 -1.62
CA GLU A 14 -4.81 0.29 -2.73
C GLU A 14 -5.69 1.50 -3.07
N GLY A 15 -6.01 2.34 -2.09
CA GLY A 15 -6.72 3.60 -2.33
C GLY A 15 -5.85 4.64 -3.00
N SER A 16 -4.61 4.76 -2.55
CA SER A 16 -3.67 5.77 -3.04
C SER A 16 -3.20 5.48 -4.46
N ILE A 17 -2.87 4.23 -4.77
CA ILE A 17 -2.40 3.88 -6.11
C ILE A 17 -3.45 4.11 -7.19
N GLN A 18 -4.73 3.93 -6.88
CA GLN A 18 -5.81 4.16 -7.84
C GLN A 18 -5.91 5.61 -8.31
N MET A 19 -5.42 6.58 -7.53
CA MET A 19 -5.39 7.98 -7.93
C MET A 19 -4.33 8.29 -8.99
N ASN A 20 -3.38 7.38 -9.22
CA ASN A 20 -2.24 7.57 -10.11
C ASN A 20 -1.96 6.35 -11.01
N ILE A 21 -2.93 5.48 -11.24
CA ILE A 21 -2.73 4.26 -12.06
C ILE A 21 -2.34 4.57 -13.50
N GLN A 22 -2.71 5.73 -14.03
CA GLN A 22 -2.34 6.18 -15.38
C GLN A 22 -0.81 6.28 -15.56
N GLU A 23 -0.07 6.49 -14.48
CA GLU A 23 1.40 6.57 -14.54
C GLU A 23 2.07 5.22 -14.82
N LEU A 24 1.33 4.12 -14.74
CA LEU A 24 1.79 2.83 -15.24
C LEU A 24 2.07 2.87 -16.75
N SER A 25 1.32 3.68 -17.51
CA SER A 25 1.62 3.98 -18.92
C SER A 25 2.95 4.69 -19.09
N THR A 26 3.22 5.69 -18.26
CA THR A 26 4.49 6.43 -18.26
C THR A 26 5.66 5.49 -17.98
N CYS A 27 5.50 4.62 -16.96
CA CYS A 27 6.51 3.62 -16.63
C CYS A 27 6.76 2.63 -17.78
N SER A 28 5.70 2.22 -18.48
CA SER A 28 5.83 1.36 -19.66
C SER A 28 6.57 2.05 -20.79
N GLN A 29 6.18 3.28 -21.13
CA GLN A 29 6.78 4.06 -22.22
C GLN A 29 8.29 4.30 -22.02
N TYR A 30 8.69 4.62 -20.80
CA TYR A 30 10.09 4.92 -20.48
C TYR A 30 10.87 3.73 -19.90
N LYS A 31 10.26 2.54 -19.88
CA LYS A 31 10.85 1.28 -19.36
C LYS A 31 11.44 1.44 -17.95
N LEU A 32 10.68 2.09 -17.07
CA LEU A 32 11.13 2.38 -15.72
C LEU A 32 11.03 1.12 -14.82
N PRO A 33 12.16 0.66 -14.23
CA PRO A 33 12.17 -0.57 -13.42
C PRO A 33 11.73 -0.35 -11.97
N VAL A 34 10.64 0.40 -11.77
CA VAL A 34 10.10 0.70 -10.44
C VAL A 34 9.47 -0.55 -9.82
N LYS A 35 9.65 -0.73 -8.51
CA LYS A 35 8.93 -1.72 -7.72
C LYS A 35 7.81 -1.03 -6.96
N ILE A 36 6.56 -1.33 -7.30
CA ILE A 36 5.39 -0.84 -6.58
C ILE A 36 5.00 -1.89 -5.56
N ILE A 37 5.10 -1.54 -4.29
CA ILE A 37 4.71 -2.39 -3.15
C ILE A 37 3.38 -1.86 -2.61
N ASN A 38 2.28 -2.52 -3.00
CA ASN A 38 0.94 -2.15 -2.60
C ASN A 38 0.52 -2.91 -1.34
N LEU A 39 0.36 -2.19 -0.22
CA LEU A 39 -0.12 -2.74 1.05
C LEU A 39 -1.64 -2.67 1.07
N ASN A 40 -2.28 -3.76 0.71
CA ASN A 40 -3.71 -3.85 0.46
C ASN A 40 -4.45 -4.37 1.70
N ASN A 41 -5.05 -3.46 2.47
CA ASN A 41 -5.88 -3.77 3.63
C ASN A 41 -7.39 -3.72 3.34
N GLY A 42 -7.81 -3.45 2.10
CA GLY A 42 -9.21 -3.37 1.69
C GLY A 42 -9.95 -2.17 2.27
N SER A 43 -9.24 -1.13 2.71
CA SER A 43 -9.87 0.04 3.32
C SER A 43 -9.05 1.32 3.16
N LEU A 44 -9.73 2.46 3.27
CA LEU A 44 -9.07 3.73 3.55
C LEU A 44 -8.61 3.72 5.02
N GLY A 45 -7.45 3.10 5.27
CA GLY A 45 -7.01 2.70 6.61
C GLY A 45 -6.97 3.83 7.63
N MET A 46 -6.47 5.01 7.26
CA MET A 46 -6.44 6.17 8.14
C MET A 46 -7.84 6.70 8.45
N VAL A 47 -8.75 6.72 7.46
CA VAL A 47 -10.16 7.12 7.67
C VAL A 47 -10.84 6.17 8.65
N ARG A 48 -10.66 4.86 8.44
CA ARG A 48 -11.20 3.83 9.35
C ARG A 48 -10.61 3.97 10.76
N GLN A 49 -9.31 4.18 10.90
CA GLN A 49 -8.65 4.38 12.21
C GLN A 49 -9.25 5.56 12.96
N TRP A 50 -9.54 6.68 12.29
CA TRP A 50 -10.22 7.82 12.90
C TRP A 50 -11.65 7.49 13.32
N GLN A 51 -12.37 6.69 12.53
CA GLN A 51 -13.71 6.22 12.89
C GLN A 51 -13.67 5.31 14.11
N ASP A 52 -12.69 4.41 14.20
CA ASP A 52 -12.47 3.57 15.36
C ASP A 52 -12.17 4.38 16.63
N MET A 53 -11.26 5.33 16.54
CA MET A 53 -10.76 6.07 17.71
C MET A 53 -11.70 7.16 18.20
N ASN A 54 -12.47 7.80 17.32
CA ASN A 54 -13.23 9.01 17.65
C ASN A 54 -14.74 8.88 17.44
N TYR A 55 -15.20 7.82 16.79
CA TYR A 55 -16.62 7.66 16.41
C TYR A 55 -17.20 6.29 16.76
N GLU A 56 -16.67 5.65 17.81
CA GLU A 56 -17.18 4.36 18.34
C GLU A 56 -17.24 3.27 17.26
N SER A 57 -16.25 3.23 16.36
CA SER A 57 -16.18 2.31 15.22
C SER A 57 -17.42 2.37 14.30
N ARG A 58 -18.09 3.52 14.24
CA ARG A 58 -19.18 3.73 13.28
C ARG A 58 -18.62 3.99 11.90
N HIS A 59 -18.29 2.90 11.19
CA HIS A 59 -17.67 2.95 9.89
C HIS A 59 -18.63 3.45 8.81
N SER A 60 -18.16 4.36 7.96
CA SER A 60 -18.90 4.87 6.82
C SER A 60 -17.93 5.19 5.68
N HIS A 61 -18.14 4.55 4.52
CA HIS A 61 -17.36 4.77 3.30
C HIS A 61 -15.84 4.62 3.45
N SER A 62 -15.39 3.83 4.42
CA SER A 62 -13.96 3.56 4.66
C SER A 62 -13.51 2.19 4.13
N TYR A 63 -14.43 1.28 3.86
CA TYR A 63 -14.14 0.00 3.24
C TYR A 63 -14.19 0.09 1.71
N MET A 64 -13.29 -0.64 1.06
CA MET A 64 -13.19 -0.70 -0.40
C MET A 64 -13.62 -2.10 -0.88
N GLU A 65 -14.94 -2.28 -1.05
CA GLU A 65 -15.53 -3.58 -1.42
C GLU A 65 -15.29 -3.94 -2.90
N SER A 66 -15.07 -2.94 -3.74
CA SER A 66 -14.93 -3.09 -5.19
C SER A 66 -13.55 -2.63 -5.66
N LEU A 67 -12.53 -3.38 -5.28
CA LEU A 67 -11.16 -3.15 -5.74
C LEU A 67 -10.91 -3.83 -7.10
N PRO A 68 -10.08 -3.21 -7.96
CA PRO A 68 -9.60 -3.90 -9.15
C PRO A 68 -8.68 -5.07 -8.78
N ASP A 69 -8.57 -6.04 -9.67
CA ASP A 69 -7.49 -7.01 -9.61
C ASP A 69 -6.20 -6.30 -10.03
N PHE A 70 -5.35 -5.94 -9.06
CA PHE A 70 -4.12 -5.19 -9.30
C PHE A 70 -3.10 -5.96 -10.13
N ILE A 71 -3.14 -7.31 -10.11
CA ILE A 71 -2.26 -8.12 -10.93
C ILE A 71 -2.66 -7.99 -12.41
N LYS A 72 -3.94 -8.19 -12.72
CA LYS A 72 -4.47 -7.98 -14.08
C LYS A 72 -4.31 -6.54 -14.54
N LEU A 73 -4.43 -5.57 -13.62
CA LEU A 73 -4.19 -4.17 -13.92
C LEU A 73 -2.73 -3.95 -14.37
N ALA A 74 -1.76 -4.45 -13.61
CA ALA A 74 -0.35 -4.35 -13.96
C ALA A 74 -0.06 -5.02 -15.31
N GLU A 75 -0.58 -6.23 -15.53
CA GLU A 75 -0.44 -6.97 -16.78
C GLU A 75 -1.05 -6.22 -17.96
N ALA A 76 -2.20 -5.55 -17.80
CA ALA A 76 -2.84 -4.75 -18.83
C ALA A 76 -1.97 -3.57 -19.30
N TYR A 77 -1.10 -3.04 -18.43
CA TYR A 77 -0.10 -2.03 -18.77
C TYR A 77 1.25 -2.61 -19.25
N GLY A 78 1.35 -3.94 -19.38
CA GLY A 78 2.56 -4.63 -19.82
C GLY A 78 3.61 -4.85 -18.72
N HIS A 79 3.21 -4.76 -17.47
CA HIS A 79 4.07 -4.96 -16.31
C HIS A 79 3.90 -6.34 -15.68
N VAL A 80 4.80 -6.69 -14.76
CA VAL A 80 4.70 -7.93 -13.99
C VAL A 80 3.87 -7.68 -12.73
N GLY A 81 2.88 -8.52 -12.47
CA GLY A 81 2.08 -8.51 -11.24
C GLY A 81 2.43 -9.70 -10.35
N ILE A 82 2.65 -9.48 -9.07
CA ILE A 82 2.89 -10.52 -8.06
C ILE A 82 1.94 -10.32 -6.90
N ARG A 83 1.16 -11.37 -6.55
CA ARG A 83 0.27 -11.36 -5.38
C ARG A 83 0.88 -12.10 -4.21
N ILE A 84 0.79 -11.50 -3.03
CA ILE A 84 1.22 -12.08 -1.76
C ILE A 84 0.04 -12.07 -0.80
N ASP A 85 -0.56 -13.25 -0.60
CA ASP A 85 -1.71 -13.46 0.29
C ASP A 85 -1.32 -14.15 1.60
N LYS A 86 -0.11 -14.73 1.66
CA LYS A 86 0.37 -15.50 2.80
C LYS A 86 1.72 -14.96 3.28
N LYS A 87 1.88 -14.90 4.60
CA LYS A 87 3.12 -14.44 5.23
C LYS A 87 4.34 -15.28 4.83
N GLU A 88 4.14 -16.58 4.65
CA GLU A 88 5.21 -17.53 4.28
C GLU A 88 5.82 -17.22 2.92
N ASP A 89 5.04 -16.64 2.01
CA ASP A 89 5.47 -16.31 0.64
C ASP A 89 6.17 -14.93 0.57
N LEU A 90 6.08 -14.12 1.62
CA LEU A 90 6.49 -12.72 1.59
C LEU A 90 7.95 -12.55 1.16
N GLU A 91 8.85 -13.24 1.84
CA GLU A 91 10.30 -13.09 1.58
C GLU A 91 10.68 -13.56 0.19
N SER A 92 10.19 -14.73 -0.22
CA SER A 92 10.52 -15.35 -1.51
C SER A 92 10.02 -14.49 -2.68
N LYS A 93 8.76 -14.04 -2.64
CA LYS A 93 8.17 -13.24 -3.69
C LYS A 93 8.69 -11.80 -3.75
N LEU A 94 9.06 -11.22 -2.61
CA LEU A 94 9.76 -9.93 -2.60
C LEU A 94 11.14 -10.05 -3.23
N LYS A 95 11.91 -11.09 -2.91
CA LYS A 95 13.20 -11.35 -3.55
C LYS A 95 13.05 -11.55 -5.07
N GLU A 96 12.02 -12.29 -5.50
CA GLU A 96 11.68 -12.45 -6.91
C GLU A 96 11.41 -11.10 -7.58
N ALA A 97 10.55 -10.26 -6.98
CA ALA A 97 10.25 -8.92 -7.49
C ALA A 97 11.49 -8.03 -7.61
N LEU A 98 12.34 -8.02 -6.58
CA LEU A 98 13.55 -7.22 -6.52
C LEU A 98 14.66 -7.73 -7.48
N ALA A 99 14.64 -9.00 -7.87
CA ALA A 99 15.57 -9.56 -8.83
C ALA A 99 15.33 -9.11 -10.27
N MET A 100 14.11 -8.70 -10.62
CA MET A 100 13.73 -8.21 -11.96
C MET A 100 14.17 -6.76 -12.14
N LYS A 101 15.40 -6.50 -12.55
CA LYS A 101 16.00 -5.15 -12.63
C LYS A 101 15.60 -4.35 -13.87
N ASP A 102 15.01 -4.98 -14.88
CA ASP A 102 14.77 -4.40 -16.21
C ASP A 102 13.33 -3.95 -16.45
N ARG A 103 12.44 -4.13 -15.45
CA ARG A 103 11.01 -3.88 -15.61
C ARG A 103 10.32 -3.45 -14.32
N LEU A 104 9.16 -2.79 -14.47
CA LEU A 104 8.28 -2.53 -13.34
C LEU A 104 7.64 -3.84 -12.86
N VAL A 105 7.65 -4.02 -11.54
CA VAL A 105 6.94 -5.10 -10.86
C VAL A 105 5.96 -4.49 -9.88
N PHE A 106 4.70 -4.87 -10.00
CA PHE A 106 3.62 -4.50 -9.08
C PHE A 106 3.38 -5.65 -8.11
N VAL A 107 3.69 -5.43 -6.84
CA VAL A 107 3.49 -6.43 -5.78
C VAL A 107 2.27 -6.03 -4.95
N ASP A 108 1.19 -6.82 -5.02
CA ASP A 108 -0.03 -6.63 -4.23
C ASP A 108 0.02 -7.52 -2.99
N ILE A 109 0.22 -6.93 -1.82
CA ILE A 109 0.39 -7.63 -0.54
C ILE A 109 -0.87 -7.46 0.28
N LYS A 110 -1.56 -8.56 0.58
CA LYS A 110 -2.66 -8.58 1.54
C LYS A 110 -2.11 -8.36 2.95
N VAL A 111 -2.60 -7.32 3.61
CA VAL A 111 -2.25 -6.99 5.00
C VAL A 111 -3.49 -7.01 5.88
N ASP A 112 -3.28 -7.03 7.20
CA ASP A 112 -4.37 -7.05 8.18
C ASP A 112 -5.28 -5.81 7.99
N PRO A 113 -6.59 -5.99 7.75
CA PRO A 113 -7.53 -4.88 7.58
C PRO A 113 -7.78 -4.08 8.87
N PHE A 114 -7.45 -4.63 10.04
CA PHE A 114 -7.74 -4.02 11.34
C PHE A 114 -6.53 -3.41 12.03
N GLU A 115 -5.35 -3.52 11.43
CA GLU A 115 -4.16 -2.90 12.00
C GLU A 115 -4.22 -1.37 11.87
N HIS A 116 -3.85 -0.67 12.95
CA HIS A 116 -3.78 0.77 13.01
C HIS A 116 -2.34 1.26 12.95
N VAL A 117 -2.16 2.52 12.56
CA VAL A 117 -0.85 3.18 12.55
C VAL A 117 -0.57 3.77 13.94
N TYR A 118 0.52 3.36 14.54
CA TYR A 118 1.04 3.89 15.81
C TYR A 118 2.51 4.27 15.68
N PRO A 119 3.00 5.27 16.44
CA PRO A 119 2.26 6.14 17.34
C PRO A 119 1.34 7.11 16.59
N MET A 120 0.22 7.49 17.21
CA MET A 120 -0.74 8.42 16.61
C MET A 120 -1.15 9.53 17.57
N GLN A 121 -1.03 10.79 17.14
CA GLN A 121 -1.53 11.94 17.88
C GLN A 121 -3.06 11.96 17.81
N VAL A 122 -3.73 12.15 18.95
CA VAL A 122 -5.18 12.28 19.01
C VAL A 122 -5.64 13.62 18.45
N ALA A 123 -6.87 13.65 17.93
CA ALA A 123 -7.50 14.90 17.49
C ALA A 123 -7.52 15.93 18.61
N ARG A 124 -7.06 17.14 18.32
CA ARG A 124 -6.96 18.27 19.27
C ARG A 124 -6.03 18.03 20.48
N GLY A 125 -5.27 16.93 20.48
CA GLY A 125 -4.23 16.66 21.45
C GLY A 125 -2.89 17.31 21.09
N CYS A 126 -1.97 17.33 22.03
CA CYS A 126 -0.59 17.74 21.79
C CYS A 126 0.31 16.53 21.52
N MET A 127 1.59 16.76 21.16
CA MET A 127 2.55 15.69 20.93
C MET A 127 2.82 14.80 22.17
N LYS A 128 2.39 15.24 23.35
CA LYS A 128 2.47 14.45 24.59
C LYS A 128 1.26 13.56 24.80
N ASP A 129 0.19 13.73 23.99
CA ASP A 129 -1.04 12.93 24.04
C ASP A 129 -1.09 11.96 22.87
N MET A 130 -0.15 11.02 22.80
CA MET A 130 -0.07 10.07 21.71
C MET A 130 -0.58 8.69 22.13
N TRP A 131 -1.29 8.06 21.22
CA TRP A 131 -1.53 6.62 21.29
C TRP A 131 -0.27 5.89 20.79
N LEU A 132 0.30 5.05 21.63
CA LEU A 132 1.46 4.22 21.30
C LEU A 132 1.05 2.84 20.81
N SER A 133 -0.14 2.39 21.22
CA SER A 133 -0.80 1.15 20.78
C SER A 133 -2.32 1.28 20.97
N LYS A 134 -3.08 0.22 20.71
CA LYS A 134 -4.54 0.19 20.97
C LYS A 134 -4.90 0.43 22.45
N THR A 135 -3.98 0.15 23.35
CA THR A 135 -4.23 0.16 24.80
C THR A 135 -3.33 1.09 25.59
N GLU A 136 -2.31 1.67 24.94
CA GLU A 136 -1.31 2.49 25.60
C GLU A 136 -1.35 3.93 25.06
N ARG A 137 -1.40 4.88 25.98
CA ARG A 137 -1.41 6.31 25.69
C ARG A 137 -0.39 7.01 26.60
N VAL A 138 0.33 7.97 26.05
CA VAL A 138 1.18 8.91 26.84
C VAL A 138 0.32 10.05 27.33
#